data_297ee8724745acb2caf182cbec80f261
#
_entry.id   297ee8724745acb2caf182cbec80f261
#
_cell.length_a   1.000
_cell.length_b   1.000
_cell.length_c   1.000
_cell.angle_alpha   90.00
_cell.angle_beta   90.00
_cell.angle_gamma   90.00
#
_symmetry.space_group_name_H-M   'P 1'
#
loop_
_entity.id
_entity.type
_entity.pdbx_description
1 polymer ?
#
loop_
_entity_poly.entity_id
_entity_poly.type
_entity_poly.pdbx_seq_one_letter_code
_entity_poly.pdbx_strand_id
1 'polypeptide(L)'
;IGRLPVRVFCDSLTADDLFLIMKKSEGSLIRQYEREFHAYGVRATFQDEALRVLAGRAAEEKTGARGLVTAWEKVLRDFKFELPSLGLPEIVIDAALVNDPLTRLERCRSEAEKLQTDGRADEVRAFAVRFADESGFHLDFDSFAISALVQRAEREGSAIDVMCSRLFKDFAFGLKLISRGTGQTTFQLDRQAVDAPDKYLSDLVVNSYRQPEANSPSSAPHES
;
A
#
# COMPACT_ATOMS: atom_id res chain seq x y z
N ILE A 1 62.94 -14.82 -7.19
CA ILE A 1 62.97 -13.85 -6.07
C ILE A 1 63.75 -12.59 -6.45
N GLY A 2 64.67 -12.63 -7.36
CA GLY A 2 65.55 -11.49 -7.75
C GLY A 2 64.84 -10.36 -8.55
N ARG A 3 63.62 -10.50 -8.97
CA ARG A 3 62.89 -9.49 -9.79
C ARG A 3 61.86 -8.63 -9.01
N LEU A 4 61.68 -8.84 -7.68
CA LEU A 4 60.82 -8.07 -6.82
C LEU A 4 61.63 -7.44 -5.69
N PRO A 5 62.28 -6.28 -5.92
CA PRO A 5 63.19 -5.67 -4.96
C PRO A 5 62.48 -5.05 -3.74
N VAL A 6 61.18 -4.81 -3.83
CA VAL A 6 60.41 -4.21 -2.74
C VAL A 6 59.35 -5.21 -2.26
N ARG A 7 59.30 -5.46 -0.96
CA ARG A 7 58.27 -6.25 -0.28
C ARG A 7 57.53 -5.33 0.66
N VAL A 8 56.21 -5.30 0.54
CA VAL A 8 55.34 -4.60 1.46
C VAL A 8 54.37 -5.60 2.09
N PHE A 9 54.08 -5.40 3.35
CA PHE A 9 53.00 -6.09 4.05
C PHE A 9 51.82 -5.14 4.13
N CYS A 10 50.63 -5.64 3.86
CA CYS A 10 49.39 -4.92 4.08
C CYS A 10 48.65 -5.61 5.21
N ASP A 11 48.22 -4.83 6.18
CA ASP A 11 47.35 -5.33 7.24
C ASP A 11 45.97 -5.67 6.69
N SER A 12 45.26 -6.58 7.37
CA SER A 12 43.89 -6.92 7.04
C SER A 12 43.00 -5.73 7.34
N LEU A 13 42.00 -5.47 6.48
CA LEU A 13 41.00 -4.42 6.70
C LEU A 13 40.21 -4.73 7.95
N THR A 14 40.04 -3.72 8.80
CA THR A 14 39.17 -3.78 9.96
C THR A 14 37.72 -3.55 9.59
N ALA A 15 36.77 -3.82 10.50
CA ALA A 15 35.36 -3.49 10.29
C ALA A 15 35.13 -1.99 10.05
N ASP A 16 35.91 -1.12 10.71
CA ASP A 16 35.80 0.33 10.51
C ASP A 16 36.35 0.73 9.12
N ASP A 17 37.40 0.14 8.65
CA ASP A 17 37.92 0.36 7.28
C ASP A 17 36.85 -0.05 6.25
N LEU A 18 36.25 -1.22 6.41
CA LEU A 18 35.22 -1.73 5.52
C LEU A 18 33.94 -0.84 5.56
N PHE A 19 33.57 -0.34 6.72
CA PHE A 19 32.48 0.64 6.85
C PHE A 19 32.80 1.94 6.09
N LEU A 20 34.01 2.47 6.23
CA LEU A 20 34.44 3.69 5.52
C LEU A 20 34.50 3.49 4.00
N ILE A 21 34.95 2.31 3.53
CA ILE A 21 34.93 1.95 2.11
C ILE A 21 33.51 1.98 1.55
N MET A 22 32.54 1.43 2.27
CA MET A 22 31.14 1.46 1.85
C MET A 22 30.58 2.87 1.77
N LYS A 23 30.95 3.75 2.71
CA LYS A 23 30.34 5.08 2.88
C LYS A 23 31.01 6.19 2.04
N LYS A 24 32.35 6.17 1.94
CA LYS A 24 33.13 7.32 1.45
C LYS A 24 33.75 7.15 0.06
N SER A 25 33.83 5.95 -0.52
CA SER A 25 34.48 5.80 -1.84
C SER A 25 33.63 6.45 -2.95
N GLU A 26 34.27 7.08 -3.93
CA GLU A 26 33.57 7.73 -5.07
C GLU A 26 32.72 6.74 -5.90
N GLY A 27 33.10 5.48 -5.95
CA GLY A 27 32.32 4.39 -6.52
C GLY A 27 31.64 3.53 -5.44
N SER A 28 31.15 4.14 -4.33
CA SER A 28 30.69 3.36 -3.19
C SER A 28 29.64 2.33 -3.59
N LEU A 29 29.79 1.15 -3.07
CA LEU A 29 28.88 0.01 -3.28
C LEU A 29 27.44 0.41 -2.94
N ILE A 30 27.26 1.24 -1.93
CA ILE A 30 25.94 1.75 -1.51
C ILE A 30 25.30 2.61 -2.60
N ARG A 31 26.04 3.56 -3.17
CA ARG A 31 25.52 4.38 -4.29
C ARG A 31 25.20 3.56 -5.53
N GLN A 32 25.87 2.43 -5.71
CA GLN A 32 25.55 1.51 -6.79
C GLN A 32 24.19 0.84 -6.51
N TYR A 33 23.95 0.33 -5.31
CA TYR A 33 22.68 -0.27 -4.93
C TYR A 33 21.53 0.75 -4.91
N GLU A 34 21.75 1.96 -4.40
CA GLU A 34 20.75 3.04 -4.45
C GLU A 34 20.30 3.33 -5.88
N ARG A 35 21.23 3.41 -6.83
CA ARG A 35 20.93 3.60 -8.26
C ARG A 35 20.21 2.41 -8.88
N GLU A 36 20.61 1.19 -8.49
CA GLU A 36 19.99 -0.04 -8.96
C GLU A 36 18.53 -0.12 -8.52
N PHE A 37 18.23 0.11 -7.24
CA PHE A 37 16.86 0.18 -6.75
C PHE A 37 16.06 1.34 -7.36
N HIS A 38 16.68 2.49 -7.52
CA HIS A 38 16.05 3.64 -8.15
C HIS A 38 15.64 3.36 -9.61
N ALA A 39 16.43 2.59 -10.35
CA ALA A 39 16.10 2.16 -11.71
C ALA A 39 14.82 1.31 -11.77
N TYR A 40 14.48 0.64 -10.67
CA TYR A 40 13.22 -0.11 -10.48
C TYR A 40 12.09 0.72 -9.85
N GLY A 41 12.29 2.03 -9.68
CA GLY A 41 11.29 2.91 -9.07
C GLY A 41 11.25 2.85 -7.54
N VAL A 42 12.21 2.19 -6.89
CA VAL A 42 12.28 2.06 -5.43
C VAL A 42 13.37 2.95 -4.86
N ARG A 43 13.04 3.79 -3.89
CA ARG A 43 14.04 4.58 -3.14
C ARG A 43 14.60 3.72 -2.01
N ALA A 44 15.86 3.28 -2.14
CA ALA A 44 16.55 2.57 -1.08
C ALA A 44 17.36 3.53 -0.22
N THR A 45 17.21 3.44 1.11
CA THR A 45 17.97 4.23 2.08
C THR A 45 18.73 3.28 3.00
N PHE A 46 20.06 3.41 3.04
CA PHE A 46 20.94 2.58 3.84
C PHE A 46 21.31 3.26 5.16
N GLN A 47 20.96 2.66 6.27
CA GLN A 47 21.31 3.17 7.61
C GLN A 47 22.73 2.74 8.00
N ASP A 48 23.41 3.60 8.75
CA ASP A 48 24.80 3.36 9.19
C ASP A 48 24.92 2.07 10.03
N GLU A 49 23.90 1.73 10.81
CA GLU A 49 23.83 0.51 11.61
C GLU A 49 23.87 -0.75 10.73
N ALA A 50 23.16 -0.76 9.60
CA ALA A 50 23.18 -1.85 8.63
C ALA A 50 24.59 -2.02 8.04
N LEU A 51 25.21 -0.89 7.67
CA LEU A 51 26.58 -0.89 7.13
C LEU A 51 27.58 -1.45 8.15
N ARG A 52 27.47 -1.11 9.42
CA ARG A 52 28.33 -1.60 10.50
C ARG A 52 28.15 -3.10 10.73
N VAL A 53 26.92 -3.61 10.72
CA VAL A 53 26.65 -5.05 10.86
C VAL A 53 27.32 -5.83 9.72
N LEU A 54 27.18 -5.36 8.47
CA LEU A 54 27.80 -6.02 7.32
C LEU A 54 29.32 -5.90 7.29
N ALA A 55 29.86 -4.73 7.67
CA ALA A 55 31.29 -4.55 7.82
C ALA A 55 31.89 -5.54 8.83
N GLY A 56 31.23 -5.74 9.98
CA GLY A 56 31.63 -6.73 10.97
C GLY A 56 31.67 -8.14 10.41
N ARG A 57 30.60 -8.59 9.73
CA ARG A 57 30.54 -9.92 9.09
C ARG A 57 31.65 -10.12 8.05
N ALA A 58 31.87 -9.12 7.20
CA ALA A 58 32.92 -9.19 6.17
C ALA A 58 34.33 -9.20 6.78
N ALA A 59 34.56 -8.51 7.90
CA ALA A 59 35.80 -8.52 8.62
C ALA A 59 36.12 -9.91 9.23
N GLU A 60 35.09 -10.56 9.81
CA GLU A 60 35.18 -11.92 10.37
C GLU A 60 35.56 -12.95 9.29
N GLU A 61 35.00 -12.82 8.08
CA GLU A 61 35.31 -13.70 6.94
C GLU A 61 36.70 -13.48 6.36
N LYS A 62 37.42 -12.41 6.76
CA LYS A 62 38.80 -12.05 6.29
C LYS A 62 38.94 -11.98 4.77
N THR A 63 37.85 -11.71 4.06
CA THR A 63 37.80 -11.66 2.59
C THR A 63 38.08 -10.26 2.03
N GLY A 64 38.30 -9.27 2.92
CA GLY A 64 38.52 -7.87 2.57
C GLY A 64 37.31 -7.24 1.86
N ALA A 65 37.56 -6.22 1.04
CA ALA A 65 36.50 -5.48 0.35
C ALA A 65 35.62 -6.35 -0.58
N ARG A 66 36.12 -7.47 -1.10
CA ARG A 66 35.34 -8.42 -1.91
C ARG A 66 34.23 -9.09 -1.10
N GLY A 67 34.46 -9.32 0.20
CA GLY A 67 33.48 -9.88 1.11
C GLY A 67 32.24 -8.99 1.26
N LEU A 68 32.40 -7.67 1.16
CA LEU A 68 31.29 -6.73 1.21
C LEU A 68 30.28 -6.96 0.09
N VAL A 69 30.75 -7.15 -1.15
CA VAL A 69 29.85 -7.42 -2.29
C VAL A 69 29.08 -8.71 -2.05
N THR A 70 29.78 -9.78 -1.65
CA THR A 70 29.13 -11.07 -1.38
C THR A 70 28.13 -10.98 -0.22
N ALA A 71 28.48 -10.26 0.84
CA ALA A 71 27.60 -10.09 1.99
C ALA A 71 26.33 -9.31 1.62
N TRP A 72 26.46 -8.23 0.85
CA TRP A 72 25.33 -7.46 0.35
C TRP A 72 24.46 -8.26 -0.63
N GLU A 73 25.07 -8.99 -1.56
CA GLU A 73 24.31 -9.84 -2.49
C GLU A 73 23.49 -10.91 -1.75
N LYS A 74 24.01 -11.51 -0.69
CA LYS A 74 23.27 -12.46 0.14
C LYS A 74 22.03 -11.82 0.80
N VAL A 75 22.14 -10.56 1.22
CA VAL A 75 21.05 -9.83 1.91
C VAL A 75 20.04 -9.27 0.92
N LEU A 76 20.50 -8.66 -0.18
CA LEU A 76 19.65 -7.85 -1.07
C LEU A 76 19.12 -8.61 -2.29
N ARG A 77 19.62 -9.82 -2.58
CA ARG A 77 19.25 -10.56 -3.79
C ARG A 77 17.74 -10.73 -3.95
N ASP A 78 17.07 -11.19 -2.90
CA ASP A 78 15.64 -11.46 -2.96
C ASP A 78 14.83 -10.16 -3.01
N PHE A 79 15.31 -9.10 -2.35
CA PHE A 79 14.72 -7.75 -2.45
C PHE A 79 14.83 -7.16 -3.86
N LYS A 80 15.98 -7.30 -4.52
CA LYS A 80 16.17 -6.85 -5.92
C LYS A 80 15.20 -7.54 -6.87
N PHE A 81 14.89 -8.80 -6.61
CA PHE A 81 13.99 -9.59 -7.44
C PHE A 81 12.52 -9.25 -7.19
N GLU A 82 12.11 -9.07 -5.93
CA GLU A 82 10.70 -8.95 -5.57
C GLU A 82 10.18 -7.50 -5.50
N LEU A 83 10.96 -6.56 -4.96
CA LEU A 83 10.50 -5.17 -4.76
C LEU A 83 9.94 -4.50 -6.03
N PRO A 84 10.51 -4.72 -7.23
CA PRO A 84 9.92 -4.14 -8.45
C PRO A 84 8.47 -4.54 -8.69
N SER A 85 8.11 -5.77 -8.30
CA SER A 85 6.74 -6.31 -8.47
C SER A 85 5.79 -5.91 -7.35
N LEU A 86 6.32 -5.53 -6.18
CA LEU A 86 5.53 -5.14 -5.02
C LEU A 86 4.99 -3.70 -5.12
N GLY A 87 5.56 -2.85 -5.98
CA GLY A 87 5.12 -1.46 -6.15
C GLY A 87 5.36 -0.57 -4.94
N LEU A 88 6.25 -0.96 -4.02
CA LEU A 88 6.63 -0.15 -2.87
C LEU A 88 7.52 1.02 -3.33
N PRO A 89 7.22 2.28 -2.93
CA PRO A 89 7.98 3.44 -3.39
C PRO A 89 9.34 3.56 -2.72
N GLU A 90 9.51 2.97 -1.53
CA GLU A 90 10.74 3.09 -0.75
C GLU A 90 11.00 1.87 0.13
N ILE A 91 12.28 1.66 0.45
CA ILE A 91 12.75 0.68 1.43
C ILE A 91 13.88 1.26 2.28
N VAL A 92 13.82 1.01 3.58
CA VAL A 92 14.89 1.33 4.52
C VAL A 92 15.66 0.04 4.84
N ILE A 93 16.96 0.05 4.55
CA ILE A 93 17.90 -1.03 4.85
C ILE A 93 18.56 -0.72 6.20
N ASP A 94 17.99 -1.26 7.25
CA ASP A 94 18.42 -1.15 8.63
C ASP A 94 19.14 -2.42 9.13
N ALA A 95 19.61 -2.41 10.36
CA ALA A 95 20.27 -3.57 10.97
C ALA A 95 19.32 -4.77 11.10
N ALA A 96 18.01 -4.54 11.30
CA ALA A 96 17.03 -5.61 11.42
C ALA A 96 16.87 -6.36 10.08
N LEU A 97 16.79 -5.64 8.97
CA LEU A 97 16.76 -6.23 7.62
C LEU A 97 18.01 -7.06 7.34
N VAL A 98 19.20 -6.55 7.70
CA VAL A 98 20.46 -7.27 7.49
C VAL A 98 20.54 -8.54 8.33
N ASN A 99 19.97 -8.53 9.54
CA ASN A 99 19.98 -9.69 10.43
C ASN A 99 18.94 -10.76 10.04
N ASP A 100 17.77 -10.34 9.59
CA ASP A 100 16.67 -11.24 9.18
C ASP A 100 15.99 -10.70 7.90
N PRO A 101 16.63 -10.93 6.73
CA PRO A 101 16.10 -10.46 5.46
C PRO A 101 14.73 -11.06 5.09
N LEU A 102 14.50 -12.34 5.45
CA LEU A 102 13.27 -13.04 5.07
C LEU A 102 12.05 -12.44 5.77
N THR A 103 12.11 -12.26 7.08
CA THR A 103 11.02 -11.62 7.83
C THR A 103 10.75 -10.19 7.34
N ARG A 104 11.80 -9.44 6.97
CA ARG A 104 11.61 -8.09 6.40
C ARG A 104 10.94 -8.14 5.03
N LEU A 105 11.29 -9.10 4.18
CA LEU A 105 10.68 -9.29 2.88
C LEU A 105 9.18 -9.65 2.99
N GLU A 106 8.82 -10.52 3.92
CA GLU A 106 7.41 -10.83 4.23
C GLU A 106 6.62 -9.59 4.66
N ARG A 107 7.23 -8.72 5.47
CA ARG A 107 6.62 -7.43 5.83
C ARG A 107 6.42 -6.54 4.60
N CYS A 108 7.39 -6.46 3.71
CA CYS A 108 7.26 -5.69 2.46
C CYS A 108 6.09 -6.22 1.61
N ARG A 109 5.89 -7.53 1.52
CA ARG A 109 4.73 -8.12 0.83
C ARG A 109 3.41 -7.70 1.48
N SER A 110 3.30 -7.80 2.81
CA SER A 110 2.12 -7.35 3.55
C SER A 110 1.85 -5.84 3.41
N GLU A 111 2.90 -5.02 3.41
CA GLU A 111 2.79 -3.58 3.19
C GLU A 111 2.27 -3.27 1.77
N ALA A 112 2.78 -3.98 0.76
CA ALA A 112 2.34 -3.84 -0.62
C ALA A 112 0.86 -4.26 -0.81
N GLU A 113 0.44 -5.36 -0.22
CA GLU A 113 -0.95 -5.81 -0.24
C GLU A 113 -1.89 -4.78 0.38
N LYS A 114 -1.50 -4.18 1.51
CA LYS A 114 -2.28 -3.10 2.15
C LYS A 114 -2.38 -1.88 1.26
N LEU A 115 -1.28 -1.41 0.66
CA LEU A 115 -1.28 -0.27 -0.25
C LEU A 115 -2.19 -0.50 -1.46
N GLN A 116 -2.18 -1.69 -2.04
CA GLN A 116 -3.07 -2.05 -3.14
C GLN A 116 -4.54 -2.05 -2.71
N THR A 117 -4.83 -2.59 -1.53
CA THR A 117 -6.18 -2.61 -0.98
C THR A 117 -6.68 -1.20 -0.67
N ASP A 118 -5.84 -0.37 -0.05
CA ASP A 118 -6.18 1.03 0.26
C ASP A 118 -6.38 1.86 -1.02
N GLY A 119 -5.52 1.71 -2.03
CA GLY A 119 -5.69 2.38 -3.32
C GLY A 119 -7.00 1.99 -4.01
N ARG A 120 -7.38 0.72 -3.97
CA ARG A 120 -8.67 0.26 -4.50
C ARG A 120 -9.87 0.75 -3.69
N ALA A 121 -9.72 0.86 -2.38
CA ALA A 121 -10.75 1.48 -1.54
C ALA A 121 -10.95 2.96 -1.90
N ASP A 122 -9.86 3.67 -2.23
CA ASP A 122 -9.93 5.07 -2.70
C ASP A 122 -10.64 5.19 -4.06
N GLU A 123 -10.49 4.21 -4.97
CA GLU A 123 -11.27 4.16 -6.22
C GLU A 123 -12.79 4.03 -5.95
N VAL A 124 -13.20 3.23 -4.95
CA VAL A 124 -14.61 3.14 -4.52
C VAL A 124 -15.11 4.47 -3.98
N ARG A 125 -14.29 5.15 -3.16
CA ARG A 125 -14.64 6.48 -2.62
C ARG A 125 -14.74 7.52 -3.73
N ALA A 126 -13.83 7.49 -4.71
CA ALA A 126 -13.87 8.38 -5.87
C ALA A 126 -15.15 8.16 -6.71
N PHE A 127 -15.58 6.90 -6.89
CA PHE A 127 -16.87 6.61 -7.49
C PHE A 127 -18.04 7.22 -6.70
N ALA A 128 -18.06 7.10 -5.37
CA ALA A 128 -19.11 7.66 -4.52
C ALA A 128 -19.20 9.19 -4.66
N VAL A 129 -18.06 9.88 -4.72
CA VAL A 129 -18.01 11.34 -4.93
C VAL A 129 -18.61 11.70 -6.30
N ARG A 130 -18.18 11.04 -7.37
CA ARG A 130 -18.70 11.29 -8.72
C ARG A 130 -20.19 10.99 -8.82
N PHE A 131 -20.67 9.89 -8.21
CA PHE A 131 -22.09 9.56 -8.16
C PHE A 131 -22.89 10.66 -7.45
N ALA A 132 -22.34 11.25 -6.37
CA ALA A 132 -22.98 12.37 -5.67
C ALA A 132 -23.05 13.63 -6.53
N ASP A 133 -21.99 13.95 -7.28
CA ASP A 133 -21.95 15.10 -8.19
C ASP A 133 -22.98 14.97 -9.33
N GLU A 134 -23.16 13.76 -9.86
CA GLU A 134 -24.07 13.48 -10.97
C GLU A 134 -25.55 13.35 -10.52
N SER A 135 -25.80 12.74 -9.39
CA SER A 135 -27.15 12.37 -8.95
C SER A 135 -27.73 13.27 -7.84
N GLY A 136 -26.85 13.95 -7.08
CA GLY A 136 -27.20 14.69 -5.87
C GLY A 136 -27.38 13.81 -4.63
N PHE A 137 -27.01 12.51 -4.70
CA PHE A 137 -27.14 11.57 -3.59
C PHE A 137 -25.79 11.04 -3.15
N HIS A 138 -25.52 11.06 -1.84
CA HIS A 138 -24.29 10.55 -1.25
C HIS A 138 -24.43 9.06 -0.90
N LEU A 139 -23.53 8.24 -1.47
CA LEU A 139 -23.39 6.83 -1.13
C LEU A 139 -22.27 6.69 -0.11
N ASP A 140 -22.59 6.19 1.08
CA ASP A 140 -21.62 5.94 2.16
C ASP A 140 -21.42 4.42 2.29
N PHE A 141 -20.33 3.94 1.73
CA PHE A 141 -19.98 2.51 1.76
C PHE A 141 -19.28 2.17 3.06
N ASP A 142 -19.76 1.18 3.79
CA ASP A 142 -19.06 0.64 4.93
C ASP A 142 -17.81 -0.18 4.51
N SER A 143 -16.98 -0.54 5.46
CA SER A 143 -15.74 -1.29 5.20
C SER A 143 -15.98 -2.66 4.57
N PHE A 144 -17.12 -3.31 4.87
CA PHE A 144 -17.48 -4.60 4.30
C PHE A 144 -17.96 -4.47 2.85
N ALA A 145 -18.70 -3.40 2.51
CA ALA A 145 -19.08 -3.09 1.15
C ALA A 145 -17.85 -2.77 0.28
N ILE A 146 -16.92 -1.93 0.77
CA ILE A 146 -15.67 -1.62 0.09
C ILE A 146 -14.88 -2.90 -0.20
N SER A 147 -14.68 -3.75 0.81
CA SER A 147 -13.97 -5.01 0.66
C SER A 147 -14.64 -5.94 -0.35
N ALA A 148 -15.98 -6.03 -0.34
CA ALA A 148 -16.73 -6.85 -1.27
C ALA A 148 -16.62 -6.33 -2.72
N LEU A 149 -16.64 -5.00 -2.93
CA LEU A 149 -16.45 -4.38 -4.24
C LEU A 149 -15.03 -4.65 -4.78
N VAL A 150 -14.00 -4.48 -3.96
CA VAL A 150 -12.60 -4.76 -4.33
C VAL A 150 -12.44 -6.22 -4.74
N GLN A 151 -12.90 -7.17 -3.90
CA GLN A 151 -12.82 -8.60 -4.20
C GLN A 151 -13.59 -8.99 -5.46
N ARG A 152 -14.74 -8.36 -5.69
CA ARG A 152 -15.55 -8.64 -6.87
C ARG A 152 -14.88 -8.12 -8.15
N ALA A 153 -14.29 -6.93 -8.11
CA ALA A 153 -13.53 -6.37 -9.21
C ALA A 153 -12.33 -7.25 -9.58
N GLU A 154 -11.63 -7.79 -8.58
CA GLU A 154 -10.52 -8.74 -8.78
C GLU A 154 -10.96 -10.02 -9.47
N ARG A 155 -12.03 -10.63 -8.98
CA ARG A 155 -12.58 -11.87 -9.56
C ARG A 155 -13.07 -11.70 -11.00
N GLU A 156 -13.67 -10.53 -11.30
CA GLU A 156 -14.21 -10.23 -12.63
C GLU A 156 -13.15 -9.64 -13.57
N GLY A 157 -11.94 -9.29 -13.08
CA GLY A 157 -10.88 -8.64 -13.86
C GLY A 157 -11.29 -7.28 -14.43
N SER A 158 -12.22 -6.57 -13.75
CA SER A 158 -12.77 -5.30 -14.20
C SER A 158 -12.30 -4.14 -13.36
N ALA A 159 -12.22 -2.93 -13.95
CA ALA A 159 -11.97 -1.71 -13.18
C ALA A 159 -13.13 -1.47 -12.19
N ILE A 160 -12.80 -1.02 -10.98
CA ILE A 160 -13.78 -0.75 -9.90
C ILE A 160 -14.85 0.22 -10.36
N ASP A 161 -14.44 1.27 -11.06
CA ASP A 161 -15.34 2.28 -11.60
C ASP A 161 -16.40 1.73 -12.55
N VAL A 162 -16.00 0.91 -13.50
CA VAL A 162 -16.89 0.26 -14.47
C VAL A 162 -17.85 -0.70 -13.76
N MET A 163 -17.33 -1.45 -12.78
CA MET A 163 -18.14 -2.37 -12.00
C MET A 163 -19.17 -1.64 -11.12
N CYS A 164 -18.75 -0.61 -10.38
CA CYS A 164 -19.64 0.20 -9.56
C CYS A 164 -20.73 0.88 -10.41
N SER A 165 -20.36 1.46 -11.57
CA SER A 165 -21.33 2.07 -12.48
C SER A 165 -22.38 1.08 -12.98
N ARG A 166 -21.98 -0.19 -13.20
CA ARG A 166 -22.91 -1.26 -13.59
C ARG A 166 -23.81 -1.70 -12.43
N LEU A 167 -23.25 -1.89 -11.23
CA LEU A 167 -23.98 -2.37 -10.07
C LEU A 167 -25.00 -1.34 -9.56
N PHE A 168 -24.64 -0.07 -9.58
CA PHE A 168 -25.46 1.01 -9.01
C PHE A 168 -26.15 1.88 -10.06
N LYS A 169 -26.30 1.38 -11.32
CA LYS A 169 -26.90 2.11 -12.44
C LYS A 169 -28.30 2.67 -12.14
N ASP A 170 -29.11 1.89 -11.42
CA ASP A 170 -30.52 2.23 -11.15
C ASP A 170 -30.70 2.95 -9.78
N PHE A 171 -29.62 3.11 -9.00
CA PHE A 171 -29.67 3.70 -7.67
C PHE A 171 -30.11 5.17 -7.70
N ALA A 172 -29.61 5.96 -8.64
CA ALA A 172 -30.00 7.37 -8.77
C ALA A 172 -31.52 7.54 -8.88
N PHE A 173 -32.18 6.66 -9.64
CA PHE A 173 -33.65 6.69 -9.79
C PHE A 173 -34.37 6.23 -8.52
N GLY A 174 -33.97 5.09 -7.93
CA GLY A 174 -34.59 4.56 -6.72
C GLY A 174 -34.42 5.48 -5.51
N LEU A 175 -33.19 6.04 -5.33
CA LEU A 175 -32.91 6.99 -4.25
C LEU A 175 -33.70 8.29 -4.39
N LYS A 176 -33.99 8.74 -5.61
CA LYS A 176 -34.84 9.90 -5.88
C LYS A 176 -36.29 9.67 -5.42
N LEU A 177 -36.77 8.44 -5.54
CA LEU A 177 -38.10 8.09 -5.02
C LEU A 177 -38.17 8.19 -3.49
N ILE A 178 -37.14 7.66 -2.82
CA ILE A 178 -37.00 7.71 -1.36
C ILE A 178 -36.90 9.16 -0.88
N SER A 179 -35.98 9.93 -1.50
CA SER A 179 -35.74 11.33 -1.12
C SER A 179 -36.98 12.23 -1.23
N ARG A 180 -37.84 11.97 -2.21
CA ARG A 180 -39.10 12.73 -2.35
C ARG A 180 -40.05 12.55 -1.16
N GLY A 181 -40.04 11.37 -0.53
CA GLY A 181 -40.88 11.08 0.63
C GLY A 181 -40.22 11.42 1.97
N THR A 182 -38.93 11.30 2.07
CA THR A 182 -38.20 11.39 3.36
C THR A 182 -37.27 12.60 3.47
N GLY A 183 -36.90 13.25 2.35
CA GLY A 183 -35.88 14.29 2.32
C GLY A 183 -34.43 13.78 2.46
N GLN A 184 -34.23 12.46 2.53
CA GLN A 184 -32.93 11.86 2.73
C GLN A 184 -32.05 11.98 1.46
N THR A 185 -30.78 12.39 1.63
CA THR A 185 -29.81 12.55 0.55
C THR A 185 -28.55 11.70 0.74
N THR A 186 -28.36 11.09 1.94
CA THR A 186 -27.21 10.23 2.25
C THR A 186 -27.72 8.83 2.56
N PHE A 187 -27.11 7.82 1.93
CA PHE A 187 -27.52 6.42 2.03
C PHE A 187 -26.31 5.56 2.37
N GLN A 188 -26.39 4.82 3.47
CA GLN A 188 -25.39 3.85 3.85
C GLN A 188 -25.56 2.56 3.06
N LEU A 189 -24.48 2.04 2.53
CA LEU A 189 -24.44 0.83 1.73
C LEU A 189 -23.54 -0.19 2.42
N ASP A 190 -24.12 -1.33 2.75
CA ASP A 190 -23.44 -2.47 3.33
C ASP A 190 -23.09 -3.53 2.27
N ARG A 191 -22.56 -4.65 2.71
CA ARG A 191 -22.23 -5.78 1.85
C ARG A 191 -23.42 -6.29 1.03
N GLN A 192 -24.65 -6.21 1.56
CA GLN A 192 -25.85 -6.70 0.85
C GLN A 192 -26.14 -5.85 -0.39
N ALA A 193 -25.84 -4.55 -0.33
CA ALA A 193 -25.94 -3.67 -1.49
C ALA A 193 -25.02 -4.07 -2.64
N VAL A 194 -23.90 -4.73 -2.34
CA VAL A 194 -22.95 -5.21 -3.34
C VAL A 194 -23.32 -6.60 -3.87
N ASP A 195 -23.76 -7.50 -2.97
CA ASP A 195 -24.07 -8.88 -3.32
C ASP A 195 -25.39 -8.97 -4.12
N ALA A 196 -26.40 -8.14 -3.79
CA ALA A 196 -27.71 -8.11 -4.44
C ALA A 196 -28.27 -6.68 -4.58
N PRO A 197 -27.69 -5.83 -5.46
CA PRO A 197 -27.97 -4.40 -5.53
C PRO A 197 -29.45 -4.09 -5.86
N ASP A 198 -30.05 -4.82 -6.80
CA ASP A 198 -31.45 -4.60 -7.20
C ASP A 198 -32.44 -4.90 -6.06
N LYS A 199 -32.18 -5.99 -5.34
CA LYS A 199 -33.01 -6.36 -4.18
C LYS A 199 -32.83 -5.34 -3.05
N TYR A 200 -31.58 -4.97 -2.76
CA TYR A 200 -31.28 -3.98 -1.73
C TYR A 200 -31.99 -2.65 -2.00
N LEU A 201 -31.91 -2.14 -3.23
CA LEU A 201 -32.58 -0.91 -3.63
C LEU A 201 -34.11 -1.03 -3.49
N SER A 202 -34.69 -2.16 -3.92
CA SER A 202 -36.12 -2.43 -3.77
C SER A 202 -36.54 -2.43 -2.32
N ASP A 203 -35.80 -3.08 -1.44
CA ASP A 203 -36.08 -3.15 -0.01
C ASP A 203 -35.99 -1.75 0.63
N LEU A 204 -34.99 -0.93 0.25
CA LEU A 204 -34.86 0.46 0.68
C LEU A 204 -36.10 1.29 0.29
N VAL A 205 -36.53 1.17 -0.96
CA VAL A 205 -37.72 1.88 -1.46
C VAL A 205 -38.96 1.43 -0.70
N VAL A 206 -39.21 0.13 -0.55
CA VAL A 206 -40.38 -0.40 0.19
C VAL A 206 -40.38 0.05 1.64
N ASN A 207 -39.22 0.03 2.30
CA ASN A 207 -39.11 0.46 3.70
C ASN A 207 -39.39 1.96 3.88
N SER A 208 -38.98 2.80 2.91
CA SER A 208 -39.25 4.23 2.95
C SER A 208 -40.75 4.57 2.89
N TYR A 209 -41.55 3.73 2.21
CA TYR A 209 -43.03 3.88 2.17
C TYR A 209 -43.71 3.31 3.41
N ARG A 210 -43.06 2.44 4.19
CA ARG A 210 -43.62 1.85 5.41
C ARG A 210 -43.40 2.70 6.67
N GLN A 211 -42.51 3.71 6.61
CA GLN A 211 -42.26 4.68 7.69
C GLN A 211 -42.66 6.11 7.27
N PRO A 212 -43.91 6.43 7.00
CA PRO A 212 -44.36 7.81 6.93
C PRO A 212 -44.73 8.24 8.34
N GLU A 213 -44.05 9.20 8.94
CA GLU A 213 -44.38 9.83 10.24
C GLU A 213 -43.48 9.47 11.43
N ALA A 214 -42.28 10.02 11.45
CA ALA A 214 -41.56 10.24 12.71
C ALA A 214 -40.84 11.59 12.81
N ASN A 215 -41.18 12.59 11.98
CA ASN A 215 -40.62 13.94 12.12
C ASN A 215 -41.61 15.03 11.69
N SER A 216 -42.76 15.13 12.38
CA SER A 216 -43.53 16.37 12.43
C SER A 216 -43.05 17.14 13.67
N PRO A 217 -42.58 18.39 13.57
CA PRO A 217 -42.35 19.20 14.75
C PRO A 217 -43.72 19.49 15.42
N SER A 218 -43.83 19.02 16.66
CA SER A 218 -44.95 19.32 17.54
C SER A 218 -45.17 20.84 17.62
N SER A 219 -46.24 21.30 17.02
CA SER A 219 -46.80 22.64 17.24
C SER A 219 -47.24 22.75 18.70
N ALA A 220 -46.52 23.54 19.48
CA ALA A 220 -46.92 23.94 20.82
C ALA A 220 -48.27 24.71 20.76
N PRO A 221 -49.21 24.47 21.66
CA PRO A 221 -50.42 25.27 21.75
C PRO A 221 -50.12 26.62 22.40
N HIS A 222 -50.54 27.69 21.75
CA HIS A 222 -50.73 28.98 22.36
C HIS A 222 -51.86 28.85 23.39
N GLU A 223 -51.53 29.07 24.66
CA GLU A 223 -52.52 29.45 25.67
C GLU A 223 -52.42 30.93 25.93
N SER A 224 -53.62 31.52 26.00
CA SER A 224 -54.01 32.89 26.21
C SER A 224 -53.58 33.47 27.55
#